data_db5d6d2072b95caf2590ecaeb52a31c0
#
_entry.id   db5d6d2072b95caf2590ecaeb52a31c0
#
_cell.length_a   1.000
_cell.length_b   1.000
_cell.length_c   1.000
_cell.angle_alpha   90.00
_cell.angle_beta   90.00
_cell.angle_gamma   90.00
#
_symmetry.space_group_name_H-M   'P 1'
#
loop_
_entity.id
_entity.type
_entity.pdbx_description
1 polymer ?
#
loop_
_entity_poly.entity_id
_entity_poly.type
_entity_poly.pdbx_seq_one_letter_code
_entity_poly.pdbx_strand_id
1 'polypeptide(L)'
;LDLIDLHIKTVQAEQYARKYRHPVFLHMKTVRLMGHAGSDIETGYMSLEELSKIERQDPLLFSARILMDNKCLRSSDINNLYEECRKRVSKIFEYASSRPKLIDSDEIMSTIVSNVSNTIKPEIPKQIDRKKIFGKEYSRLDKKYHMAKLINYALHDILMQYPNTVIFGEDVGKKGGVYHVTADLQKNFGSRRVFDSPLDETSILGFSSGFGHNGFVPIPEIQFLAYFHNAEDQIRGEVATLSFFSKGQFTNPMVIRIPGLAYQKGFGGHFHNDNSLAIFRDIPGLILACPSNGSDAVKMLRAVTKEAHKKGRIVVFIFFLCLFLVIDLHNPKDNK
;
A
#
# COMPACT_ATOMS: atom_id res chain seq x y z
N LEU A 1 0.08 26.83 17.58
CA LEU A 1 1.22 26.10 18.16
C LEU A 1 0.99 25.76 19.64
N ASP A 2 -0.25 25.83 20.09
CA ASP A 2 -0.66 25.48 21.46
C ASP A 2 -0.90 23.96 21.55
N LEU A 3 -0.15 23.29 22.42
CA LEU A 3 -0.24 21.84 22.62
C LEU A 3 -1.62 21.42 23.14
N ILE A 4 -2.24 22.23 24.00
CA ILE A 4 -3.56 21.93 24.57
C ILE A 4 -4.64 22.05 23.51
N ASP A 5 -4.63 23.11 22.71
CA ASP A 5 -5.58 23.30 21.60
C ASP A 5 -5.42 22.20 20.55
N LEU A 6 -4.18 21.84 20.20
CA LEU A 6 -3.89 20.74 19.29
C LEU A 6 -4.47 19.41 19.80
N HIS A 7 -4.25 19.11 21.08
CA HIS A 7 -4.78 17.89 21.69
C HIS A 7 -6.32 17.86 21.64
N ILE A 8 -6.97 18.93 22.05
CA ILE A 8 -8.44 19.03 22.05
C ILE A 8 -9.00 18.82 20.63
N LYS A 9 -8.45 19.52 19.63
CA LYS A 9 -8.90 19.42 18.24
C LYS A 9 -8.66 18.06 17.63
N THR A 10 -7.53 17.43 17.95
CA THR A 10 -7.22 16.07 17.48
C THR A 10 -8.20 15.05 18.07
N VAL A 11 -8.49 15.12 19.35
CA VAL A 11 -9.49 14.27 20.01
C VAL A 11 -10.89 14.47 19.41
N GLN A 12 -11.27 15.74 19.19
CA GLN A 12 -12.57 16.06 18.54
C GLN A 12 -12.65 15.47 17.13
N ALA A 13 -11.58 15.61 16.34
CA ALA A 13 -11.50 15.06 14.98
C ALA A 13 -11.61 13.53 14.99
N GLU A 14 -10.88 12.86 15.88
CA GLU A 14 -10.96 11.41 16.05
C GLU A 14 -12.37 10.95 16.43
N GLN A 15 -12.96 11.58 17.45
CA GLN A 15 -14.32 11.24 17.90
C GLN A 15 -15.36 11.47 16.82
N TYR A 16 -15.24 12.54 16.06
CA TYR A 16 -16.12 12.82 14.92
C TYR A 16 -16.02 11.73 13.86
N ALA A 17 -14.80 11.41 13.42
CA ALA A 17 -14.56 10.38 12.42
C ALA A 17 -15.09 9.00 12.85
N ARG A 18 -14.88 8.62 14.11
CA ARG A 18 -15.37 7.35 14.66
C ARG A 18 -16.88 7.31 14.79
N LYS A 19 -17.50 8.39 15.26
CA LYS A 19 -18.96 8.47 15.50
C LYS A 19 -19.75 8.53 14.21
N TYR A 20 -19.36 9.41 13.30
CA TYR A 20 -20.12 9.70 12.09
C TYR A 20 -19.64 8.95 10.84
N ARG A 21 -18.48 8.28 10.92
CA ARG A 21 -17.84 7.58 9.79
C ARG A 21 -17.60 8.49 8.59
N HIS A 22 -17.32 9.77 8.87
CA HIS A 22 -16.97 10.76 7.87
C HIS A 22 -15.47 11.11 7.97
N PRO A 23 -14.82 11.45 6.85
CA PRO A 23 -13.46 11.96 6.89
C PRO A 23 -13.40 13.31 7.60
N VAL A 24 -12.25 13.60 8.20
CA VAL A 24 -11.98 14.88 8.87
C VAL A 24 -10.68 15.44 8.30
N PHE A 25 -10.71 16.71 7.92
CA PHE A 25 -9.52 17.43 7.52
C PHE A 25 -9.03 18.31 8.67
N LEU A 26 -7.85 17.99 9.21
CA LEU A 26 -7.22 18.76 10.28
C LEU A 26 -6.11 19.64 9.71
N HIS A 27 -6.41 20.94 9.50
CA HIS A 27 -5.43 21.90 9.03
C HIS A 27 -4.58 22.45 10.18
N MET A 28 -3.32 22.04 10.23
CA MET A 28 -2.37 22.50 11.26
C MET A 28 -1.41 23.54 10.68
N LYS A 29 -1.32 24.70 11.34
CA LYS A 29 -0.26 25.67 11.08
C LYS A 29 1.03 25.21 11.72
N THR A 30 2.05 24.99 10.94
CA THR A 30 3.38 24.59 11.40
C THR A 30 4.40 25.67 11.14
N VAL A 31 5.52 25.61 11.82
CA VAL A 31 6.69 26.45 11.59
C VAL A 31 7.89 25.59 11.28
N ARG A 32 8.68 25.98 10.29
CA ARG A 32 9.97 25.35 10.02
C ARG A 32 11.05 26.14 10.76
N LEU A 33 11.75 25.46 11.68
CA LEU A 33 12.77 26.06 12.53
C LEU A 33 14.19 25.94 11.97
N MET A 34 14.38 25.13 10.95
CA MET A 34 15.68 24.88 10.32
C MET A 34 15.50 24.83 8.81
N GLY A 35 16.57 25.00 8.05
CA GLY A 35 16.61 24.84 6.61
C GLY A 35 16.08 23.48 6.17
N HIS A 36 15.64 23.42 4.91
CA HIS A 36 15.06 22.19 4.34
C HIS A 36 16.05 21.01 4.38
N ALA A 37 17.32 21.28 4.12
CA ALA A 37 18.40 20.29 4.11
C ALA A 37 19.70 20.93 4.59
N GLY A 38 20.74 20.14 4.82
CA GLY A 38 22.02 20.65 5.31
C GLY A 38 22.72 21.67 4.38
N SER A 39 22.31 21.72 3.11
CA SER A 39 22.79 22.72 2.13
C SER A 39 21.90 23.97 2.04
N ASP A 40 20.77 23.99 2.73
CA ASP A 40 19.85 25.14 2.74
C ASP A 40 20.27 26.15 3.81
N ILE A 41 20.95 27.21 3.38
CA ILE A 41 21.44 28.26 4.27
C ILE A 41 20.39 29.37 4.31
N GLU A 42 19.58 29.42 5.34
CA GLU A 42 18.42 30.32 5.49
C GLU A 42 18.84 31.81 5.46
N THR A 43 20.04 32.15 5.96
CA THR A 43 20.57 33.52 5.92
C THR A 43 20.84 34.03 4.50
N GLY A 44 20.82 33.15 3.50
CA GLY A 44 20.95 33.52 2.10
C GLY A 44 19.70 34.16 1.51
N TYR A 45 18.54 33.98 2.12
CA TYR A 45 17.22 34.48 1.63
C TYR A 45 16.31 35.04 2.73
N MET A 46 16.69 34.95 4.00
CA MET A 46 15.97 35.52 5.15
C MET A 46 16.92 36.41 5.96
N SER A 47 16.39 37.49 6.50
CA SER A 47 17.10 38.30 7.47
C SER A 47 17.18 37.62 8.86
N LEU A 48 18.16 38.00 9.66
CA LEU A 48 18.27 37.52 11.05
C LEU A 48 17.06 37.89 11.90
N GLU A 49 16.40 39.00 11.59
CA GLU A 49 15.16 39.40 12.27
C GLU A 49 14.00 38.45 11.94
N GLU A 50 13.85 38.05 10.69
CA GLU A 50 12.84 37.08 10.26
C GLU A 50 13.09 35.73 10.90
N LEU A 51 14.32 35.24 10.88
CA LEU A 51 14.70 33.98 11.54
C LEU A 51 14.37 34.02 13.03
N SER A 52 14.73 35.11 13.72
CA SER A 52 14.42 35.28 15.15
C SER A 52 12.89 35.30 15.41
N LYS A 53 12.08 35.85 14.50
CA LYS A 53 10.61 35.78 14.62
C LYS A 53 10.10 34.35 14.46
N ILE A 54 10.70 33.55 13.59
CA ILE A 54 10.36 32.14 13.38
C ILE A 54 10.75 31.32 14.62
N GLU A 55 11.96 31.49 15.14
CA GLU A 55 12.45 30.80 16.34
C GLU A 55 11.57 31.05 17.57
N ARG A 56 11.02 32.25 17.73
CA ARG A 56 10.08 32.57 18.81
C ARG A 56 8.75 31.81 18.71
N GLN A 57 8.46 31.19 17.57
CA GLN A 57 7.28 30.35 17.34
C GLN A 57 7.54 28.87 17.60
N ASP A 58 8.71 28.50 18.13
CA ASP A 58 9.04 27.12 18.48
C ASP A 58 7.99 26.52 19.43
N PRO A 59 7.35 25.39 19.05
CA PRO A 59 6.39 24.70 19.92
C PRO A 59 6.96 24.30 21.30
N LEU A 60 8.27 24.06 21.40
CA LEU A 60 8.92 23.76 22.70
C LEU A 60 8.88 24.94 23.65
N LEU A 61 9.00 26.18 23.13
CA LEU A 61 8.87 27.39 23.97
C LEU A 61 7.45 27.54 24.53
N PHE A 62 6.44 27.22 23.72
CA PHE A 62 5.05 27.22 24.20
C PHE A 62 4.81 26.15 25.26
N SER A 63 5.33 24.93 25.04
CA SER A 63 5.23 23.84 26.03
C SER A 63 5.95 24.18 27.33
N ALA A 64 7.14 24.76 27.25
CA ALA A 64 7.89 25.25 28.41
C ALA A 64 7.09 26.30 29.21
N ARG A 65 6.45 27.26 28.52
CA ARG A 65 5.61 28.27 29.13
C ARG A 65 4.41 27.64 29.88
N ILE A 66 3.71 26.69 29.26
CA ILE A 66 2.60 25.97 29.92
C ILE A 66 3.07 25.32 31.21
N LEU A 67 4.25 24.69 31.24
CA LEU A 67 4.79 24.05 32.42
C LEU A 67 5.14 25.07 33.55
N MET A 68 5.68 26.23 33.15
CA MET A 68 6.02 27.31 34.11
C MET A 68 4.78 27.98 34.67
N ASP A 69 3.81 28.32 33.80
CA ASP A 69 2.58 29.02 34.21
C ASP A 69 1.73 28.17 35.16
N ASN A 70 1.74 26.84 34.96
CA ASN A 70 1.09 25.88 35.81
C ASN A 70 1.96 25.46 37.03
N LYS A 71 3.13 26.09 37.24
CA LYS A 71 4.05 25.80 38.34
C LYS A 71 4.52 24.33 38.40
N CYS A 72 4.50 23.63 37.29
CA CYS A 72 4.99 22.26 37.23
C CYS A 72 6.52 22.18 37.25
N LEU A 73 7.19 23.09 36.54
CA LEU A 73 8.65 23.19 36.47
C LEU A 73 9.08 24.66 36.51
N ARG A 74 10.26 24.92 37.05
CA ARG A 74 10.94 26.22 36.99
C ARG A 74 11.74 26.32 35.70
N SER A 75 12.07 27.54 35.28
CA SER A 75 12.93 27.78 34.10
C SER A 75 14.28 27.04 34.20
N SER A 76 14.89 26.98 35.37
CA SER A 76 16.13 26.22 35.61
C SER A 76 15.95 24.71 35.35
N ASP A 77 14.81 24.16 35.73
CA ASP A 77 14.54 22.72 35.61
C ASP A 77 14.34 22.36 34.11
N ILE A 78 13.68 23.24 33.36
CA ILE A 78 13.49 23.10 31.91
C ILE A 78 14.84 23.19 31.19
N ASN A 79 15.70 24.15 31.51
CA ASN A 79 17.01 24.28 30.91
C ASN A 79 17.90 23.07 31.23
N ASN A 80 17.87 22.57 32.45
CA ASN A 80 18.60 21.36 32.82
C ASN A 80 18.13 20.14 32.04
N LEU A 81 16.80 19.96 31.92
CA LEU A 81 16.22 18.88 31.12
C LEU A 81 16.64 18.96 29.65
N TYR A 82 16.62 20.16 29.07
CA TYR A 82 17.08 20.38 27.70
C TYR A 82 18.56 19.98 27.51
N GLU A 83 19.43 20.44 28.42
CA GLU A 83 20.86 20.12 28.35
C GLU A 83 21.15 18.62 28.61
N GLU A 84 20.40 17.97 29.48
CA GLU A 84 20.49 16.52 29.66
C GLU A 84 20.07 15.77 28.39
N CYS A 85 18.97 16.16 27.76
CA CYS A 85 18.53 15.58 26.49
C CYS A 85 19.57 15.81 25.39
N ARG A 86 20.12 17.01 25.28
CA ARG A 86 21.18 17.34 24.31
C ARG A 86 22.41 16.45 24.47
N LYS A 87 22.89 16.32 25.71
CA LYS A 87 24.04 15.44 26.00
C LYS A 87 23.76 13.97 25.71
N ARG A 88 22.54 13.50 26.01
CA ARG A 88 22.13 12.13 25.72
C ARG A 88 22.06 11.87 24.22
N VAL A 89 21.49 12.80 23.46
CA VAL A 89 21.41 12.69 21.99
C VAL A 89 22.82 12.67 21.39
N SER A 90 23.75 13.54 21.84
CA SER A 90 25.13 13.54 21.37
C SER A 90 25.83 12.20 21.60
N LYS A 91 25.69 11.62 22.81
CA LYS A 91 26.27 10.29 23.10
C LYS A 91 25.68 9.17 22.21
N ILE A 92 24.37 9.21 21.99
CA ILE A 92 23.69 8.23 21.11
C ILE A 92 24.19 8.41 19.68
N PHE A 93 24.35 9.65 19.22
CA PHE A 93 24.87 9.95 17.89
C PHE A 93 26.29 9.43 17.72
N GLU A 94 27.19 9.69 18.67
CA GLU A 94 28.58 9.17 18.66
C GLU A 94 28.59 7.64 18.59
N TYR A 95 27.78 6.98 19.41
CA TYR A 95 27.66 5.52 19.38
C TYR A 95 27.12 5.03 18.03
N ALA A 96 26.04 5.64 17.51
CA ALA A 96 25.45 5.25 16.23
C ALA A 96 26.43 5.45 15.06
N SER A 97 27.17 6.56 15.08
CA SER A 97 28.16 6.89 14.04
C SER A 97 29.38 5.96 14.05
N SER A 98 29.73 5.40 15.21
CA SER A 98 30.85 4.45 15.36
C SER A 98 30.51 3.03 14.94
N ARG A 99 29.22 2.72 14.70
CA ARG A 99 28.82 1.37 14.29
C ARG A 99 29.36 1.04 12.89
N PRO A 100 29.72 -0.22 12.62
CA PRO A 100 30.10 -0.66 11.27
C PRO A 100 29.00 -0.31 10.26
N LYS A 101 29.40 0.15 9.09
CA LYS A 101 28.48 0.30 7.96
C LYS A 101 28.16 -1.07 7.38
N LEU A 102 26.99 -1.18 6.76
CA LEU A 102 26.64 -2.36 5.99
C LEU A 102 27.60 -2.48 4.79
N ILE A 103 28.26 -3.60 4.66
CA ILE A 103 29.22 -3.88 3.58
C ILE A 103 28.83 -5.11 2.75
N ASP A 104 27.92 -5.94 3.27
CA ASP A 104 27.44 -7.14 2.62
C ASP A 104 26.12 -6.86 1.91
N SER A 105 26.06 -7.22 0.61
CA SER A 105 24.85 -7.08 -0.20
C SER A 105 23.68 -7.90 0.36
N ASP A 106 23.92 -9.08 0.90
CA ASP A 106 22.86 -9.95 1.44
C ASP A 106 22.26 -9.33 2.71
N GLU A 107 23.07 -8.70 3.56
CA GLU A 107 22.60 -7.98 4.73
C GLU A 107 21.73 -6.77 4.32
N ILE A 108 22.15 -6.01 3.32
CA ILE A 108 21.39 -4.88 2.77
C ILE A 108 20.06 -5.35 2.19
N MET A 109 20.10 -6.42 1.39
CA MET A 109 18.91 -6.95 0.69
C MET A 109 17.94 -7.67 1.64
N SER A 110 18.40 -8.18 2.77
CA SER A 110 17.60 -8.97 3.72
C SER A 110 16.34 -8.24 4.21
N THR A 111 16.39 -6.92 4.30
CA THR A 111 15.27 -6.08 4.76
C THR A 111 14.30 -5.70 3.66
N ILE A 112 14.71 -5.80 2.39
CA ILE A 112 13.84 -5.57 1.22
C ILE A 112 12.85 -6.72 1.06
N VAL A 113 13.31 -7.93 1.35
CA VAL A 113 12.50 -9.15 1.30
C VAL A 113 12.16 -9.58 2.72
N SER A 114 11.00 -9.15 3.21
CA SER A 114 10.55 -9.53 4.56
C SER A 114 10.47 -11.05 4.74
N ASN A 115 11.06 -11.53 5.84
CA ASN A 115 10.95 -12.91 6.30
C ASN A 115 9.75 -13.14 7.23
N VAL A 116 8.83 -12.18 7.33
CA VAL A 116 7.65 -12.33 8.19
C VAL A 116 6.80 -13.48 7.70
N SER A 117 6.78 -14.54 8.48
CA SER A 117 5.88 -15.67 8.29
C SER A 117 4.56 -15.34 8.97
N ASN A 118 3.58 -14.86 8.23
CA ASN A 118 2.22 -14.84 8.74
C ASN A 118 1.74 -16.27 8.96
N THR A 119 1.30 -16.56 10.16
CA THR A 119 0.82 -17.89 10.61
C THR A 119 -0.54 -18.27 10.01
N ILE A 120 -1.13 -17.43 9.18
CA ILE A 120 -2.40 -17.71 8.49
C ILE A 120 -2.18 -18.87 7.54
N LYS A 121 -2.66 -20.05 7.92
CA LYS A 121 -2.74 -21.20 7.02
C LYS A 121 -3.90 -20.95 6.06
N PRO A 122 -3.64 -20.79 4.74
CA PRO A 122 -4.72 -20.67 3.79
C PRO A 122 -5.51 -21.98 3.80
N GLU A 123 -6.78 -21.90 4.11
CA GLU A 123 -7.68 -23.03 3.95
C GLU A 123 -8.04 -23.15 2.47
N ILE A 124 -7.83 -24.33 1.90
CA ILE A 124 -8.32 -24.62 0.54
C ILE A 124 -9.84 -24.55 0.59
N PRO A 125 -10.52 -23.83 -0.33
CA PRO A 125 -11.97 -23.75 -0.32
C PRO A 125 -12.59 -25.14 -0.41
N LYS A 126 -13.48 -25.45 0.53
CA LYS A 126 -14.18 -26.73 0.51
C LYS A 126 -15.07 -26.81 -0.73
N GLN A 127 -15.20 -27.98 -1.31
CA GLN A 127 -16.05 -28.17 -2.49
C GLN A 127 -17.50 -27.70 -2.25
N ILE A 128 -18.01 -27.87 -1.02
CA ILE A 128 -19.35 -27.42 -0.66
C ILE A 128 -19.47 -25.90 -0.74
N ASP A 129 -18.44 -25.16 -0.33
CA ASP A 129 -18.43 -23.69 -0.38
C ASP A 129 -18.33 -23.22 -1.85
N ARG A 130 -17.49 -23.89 -2.65
CA ARG A 130 -17.40 -23.62 -4.10
C ARG A 130 -18.75 -23.90 -4.77
N LYS A 131 -19.42 -25.00 -4.47
CA LYS A 131 -20.77 -25.30 -5.00
C LYS A 131 -21.79 -24.24 -4.63
N LYS A 132 -21.75 -23.73 -3.40
CA LYS A 132 -22.64 -22.67 -2.92
C LYS A 132 -22.38 -21.34 -3.66
N ILE A 133 -21.12 -20.94 -3.79
CA ILE A 133 -20.74 -19.67 -4.40
C ILE A 133 -20.96 -19.69 -5.92
N PHE A 134 -20.52 -20.71 -6.60
CA PHE A 134 -20.63 -20.81 -8.06
C PHE A 134 -22.03 -21.25 -8.54
N GLY A 135 -22.86 -21.88 -7.68
CA GLY A 135 -24.20 -22.31 -8.03
C GLY A 135 -24.23 -23.14 -9.30
N LYS A 136 -25.04 -22.71 -10.28
CA LYS A 136 -25.15 -23.38 -11.60
C LYS A 136 -23.83 -23.36 -12.42
N GLU A 137 -22.95 -22.39 -12.17
CA GLU A 137 -21.65 -22.29 -12.82
C GLU A 137 -20.69 -23.39 -12.34
N TYR A 138 -20.91 -24.01 -11.17
CA TYR A 138 -20.01 -25.02 -10.62
C TYR A 138 -19.73 -26.17 -11.58
N SER A 139 -20.76 -26.65 -12.29
CA SER A 139 -20.63 -27.72 -13.29
C SER A 139 -19.87 -27.29 -14.56
N ARG A 140 -19.62 -26.00 -14.70
CA ARG A 140 -18.92 -25.42 -15.85
C ARG A 140 -17.46 -25.07 -15.55
N LEU A 141 -16.99 -25.19 -14.30
CA LEU A 141 -15.62 -24.88 -13.89
C LEU A 141 -14.58 -25.74 -14.63
N ASP A 142 -14.97 -26.91 -15.13
CA ASP A 142 -14.11 -27.82 -15.89
C ASP A 142 -14.10 -27.52 -17.41
N LYS A 143 -14.79 -26.45 -17.86
CA LYS A 143 -14.79 -26.07 -19.27
C LYS A 143 -13.64 -25.11 -19.59
N LYS A 144 -13.32 -25.03 -20.87
CA LYS A 144 -12.35 -24.07 -21.39
C LYS A 144 -12.95 -22.69 -21.46
N TYR A 145 -12.20 -21.69 -20.96
CA TYR A 145 -12.59 -20.28 -20.95
C TYR A 145 -11.42 -19.39 -21.34
N HIS A 146 -11.72 -18.16 -21.71
CA HIS A 146 -10.73 -17.10 -21.86
C HIS A 146 -10.14 -16.68 -20.51
N MET A 147 -8.94 -16.09 -20.53
CA MET A 147 -8.15 -15.74 -19.34
C MET A 147 -8.93 -14.91 -18.31
N ALA A 148 -9.73 -13.91 -18.74
CA ALA A 148 -10.52 -13.08 -17.82
C ALA A 148 -11.48 -13.90 -16.93
N LYS A 149 -12.19 -14.87 -17.53
CA LYS A 149 -13.10 -15.75 -16.79
C LYS A 149 -12.34 -16.67 -15.83
N LEU A 150 -11.18 -17.16 -16.25
CA LEU A 150 -10.32 -17.99 -15.40
C LEU A 150 -9.77 -17.21 -14.20
N ILE A 151 -9.32 -15.97 -14.41
CA ILE A 151 -8.93 -15.05 -13.33
C ILE A 151 -10.12 -14.79 -12.40
N ASN A 152 -11.32 -14.57 -12.93
CA ASN A 152 -12.53 -14.40 -12.14
C ASN A 152 -12.77 -15.59 -11.20
N TYR A 153 -12.66 -16.81 -11.68
CA TYR A 153 -12.79 -18.02 -10.84
C TYR A 153 -11.69 -18.11 -9.77
N ALA A 154 -10.46 -17.77 -10.12
CA ALA A 154 -9.37 -17.72 -9.13
C ALA A 154 -9.61 -16.67 -8.04
N LEU A 155 -10.16 -15.49 -8.38
CA LEU A 155 -10.50 -14.46 -7.40
C LEU A 155 -11.65 -14.89 -6.47
N HIS A 156 -12.64 -15.64 -6.96
CA HIS A 156 -13.67 -16.25 -6.11
C HIS A 156 -13.04 -17.20 -5.09
N ASP A 157 -12.15 -18.09 -5.54
CA ASP A 157 -11.45 -19.03 -4.66
C ASP A 157 -10.58 -18.31 -3.63
N ILE A 158 -9.84 -17.27 -4.03
CA ILE A 158 -9.02 -16.45 -3.15
C ILE A 158 -9.87 -15.77 -2.06
N LEU A 159 -11.00 -15.18 -2.41
CA LEU A 159 -11.89 -14.56 -1.44
C LEU A 159 -12.52 -15.57 -0.48
N MET A 160 -12.73 -16.83 -0.89
CA MET A 160 -13.14 -17.91 0.01
C MET A 160 -12.01 -18.36 0.95
N GLN A 161 -10.77 -18.40 0.45
CA GLN A 161 -9.59 -18.86 1.22
C GLN A 161 -9.13 -17.85 2.26
N TYR A 162 -9.17 -16.56 1.90
CA TYR A 162 -8.54 -15.48 2.68
C TYR A 162 -9.59 -14.45 3.14
N PRO A 163 -10.11 -14.59 4.37
CA PRO A 163 -11.15 -13.68 4.88
C PRO A 163 -10.71 -12.21 4.95
N ASN A 164 -9.42 -11.95 5.11
CA ASN A 164 -8.82 -10.62 5.17
C ASN A 164 -8.36 -10.08 3.81
N THR A 165 -8.75 -10.70 2.70
CA THR A 165 -8.52 -10.15 1.35
C THR A 165 -9.66 -9.23 0.96
N VAL A 166 -9.32 -8.06 0.41
CA VAL A 166 -10.23 -7.09 -0.20
C VAL A 166 -9.83 -6.83 -1.65
N ILE A 167 -10.81 -6.62 -2.52
CA ILE A 167 -10.59 -6.33 -3.95
C ILE A 167 -11.27 -5.01 -4.26
N PHE A 168 -10.55 -4.07 -4.82
CA PHE A 168 -11.11 -2.76 -5.17
C PHE A 168 -10.34 -2.09 -6.32
N GLY A 169 -10.93 -1.06 -6.87
CA GLY A 169 -10.44 -0.29 -7.99
C GLY A 169 -11.59 0.40 -8.70
N GLU A 170 -11.32 1.02 -9.83
CA GLU A 170 -12.35 1.64 -10.64
C GLU A 170 -13.26 0.56 -11.26
N ASP A 171 -14.59 0.72 -11.11
CA ASP A 171 -15.60 -0.18 -11.67
C ASP A 171 -15.53 -1.67 -11.22
N VAL A 172 -14.76 -1.97 -10.21
CA VAL A 172 -14.50 -3.35 -9.73
C VAL A 172 -15.71 -3.98 -9.05
N GLY A 173 -16.57 -3.16 -8.46
CA GLY A 173 -17.72 -3.59 -7.69
C GLY A 173 -18.87 -4.14 -8.55
N LYS A 174 -19.98 -3.42 -8.60
CA LYS A 174 -21.21 -3.89 -9.26
C LYS A 174 -21.06 -4.08 -10.77
N LYS A 175 -20.24 -3.26 -11.42
CA LYS A 175 -20.00 -3.33 -12.87
C LYS A 175 -19.17 -4.56 -13.26
N GLY A 176 -18.35 -5.07 -12.35
CA GLY A 176 -17.58 -6.30 -12.58
C GLY A 176 -16.21 -6.10 -13.20
N GLY A 177 -15.69 -4.88 -13.22
CA GLY A 177 -14.35 -4.53 -13.71
C GLY A 177 -14.21 -4.59 -15.22
N VAL A 178 -13.00 -4.27 -15.68
CA VAL A 178 -12.63 -4.38 -17.10
C VAL A 178 -12.75 -5.85 -17.54
N TYR A 179 -13.40 -6.09 -18.65
CA TYR A 179 -13.64 -7.44 -19.22
C TYR A 179 -14.36 -8.41 -18.26
N HIS A 180 -15.13 -7.89 -17.30
CA HIS A 180 -15.86 -8.69 -16.31
C HIS A 180 -14.98 -9.60 -15.44
N VAL A 181 -13.72 -9.23 -15.23
CA VAL A 181 -12.78 -10.01 -14.39
C VAL A 181 -13.25 -10.11 -12.94
N THR A 182 -13.98 -9.11 -12.43
CA THR A 182 -14.53 -9.10 -11.08
C THR A 182 -16.05 -9.31 -11.02
N ALA A 183 -16.65 -9.76 -12.11
CA ALA A 183 -18.09 -10.00 -12.20
C ALA A 183 -18.56 -10.92 -11.05
N ASP A 184 -19.72 -10.58 -10.47
CA ASP A 184 -20.38 -11.27 -9.36
C ASP A 184 -19.58 -11.36 -8.03
N LEU A 185 -18.34 -10.88 -7.96
CA LEU A 185 -17.57 -10.92 -6.71
C LEU A 185 -18.24 -10.10 -5.60
N GLN A 186 -18.65 -8.86 -5.89
CA GLN A 186 -19.33 -8.03 -4.89
C GLN A 186 -20.66 -8.65 -4.44
N LYS A 187 -21.41 -9.24 -5.35
CA LYS A 187 -22.67 -9.94 -5.05
C LYS A 187 -22.45 -11.14 -4.11
N ASN A 188 -21.37 -11.89 -4.31
CA ASN A 188 -21.09 -13.12 -3.58
C ASN A 188 -20.40 -12.86 -2.24
N PHE A 189 -19.56 -11.81 -2.13
CA PHE A 189 -18.73 -11.55 -0.95
C PHE A 189 -19.05 -10.24 -0.23
N GLY A 190 -19.94 -9.41 -0.79
CA GLY A 190 -20.42 -8.16 -0.20
C GLY A 190 -19.50 -6.96 -0.51
N SER A 191 -20.10 -5.76 -0.38
CA SER A 191 -19.46 -4.49 -0.66
C SER A 191 -18.34 -4.10 0.33
N ARG A 192 -18.23 -4.79 1.46
CA ARG A 192 -17.12 -4.60 2.40
C ARG A 192 -15.83 -5.28 1.94
N ARG A 193 -15.93 -6.22 1.03
CA ARG A 193 -14.79 -6.99 0.52
C ARG A 193 -14.47 -6.72 -0.94
N VAL A 194 -15.48 -6.31 -1.72
CA VAL A 194 -15.32 -5.98 -3.14
C VAL A 194 -16.08 -4.68 -3.40
N PHE A 195 -15.36 -3.62 -3.76
CA PHE A 195 -15.95 -2.28 -3.87
C PHE A 195 -15.22 -1.39 -4.89
N ASP A 196 -15.91 -0.35 -5.32
CA ASP A 196 -15.34 0.66 -6.20
C ASP A 196 -14.54 1.67 -5.38
N SER A 197 -13.41 2.11 -5.90
CA SER A 197 -12.64 3.26 -5.44
C SER A 197 -12.94 4.49 -6.33
N PRO A 198 -12.57 5.70 -5.88
CA PRO A 198 -12.44 6.83 -6.79
C PRO A 198 -11.47 6.51 -7.93
N LEU A 199 -11.64 7.18 -9.08
CA LEU A 199 -10.73 7.13 -10.21
C LEU A 199 -9.49 7.97 -9.88
N ASP A 200 -8.57 7.37 -9.15
CA ASP A 200 -7.30 7.99 -8.76
C ASP A 200 -6.33 6.88 -8.32
N GLU A 201 -5.39 6.55 -9.19
CA GLU A 201 -4.45 5.45 -9.00
C GLU A 201 -3.52 5.68 -7.81
N THR A 202 -3.17 6.93 -7.51
CA THR A 202 -2.43 7.32 -6.31
C THR A 202 -3.18 6.91 -5.05
N SER A 203 -4.48 7.25 -4.97
CA SER A 203 -5.34 6.86 -3.86
C SER A 203 -5.54 5.35 -3.78
N ILE A 204 -5.68 4.66 -4.92
CA ILE A 204 -5.83 3.19 -4.95
C ILE A 204 -4.63 2.52 -4.26
N LEU A 205 -3.39 2.93 -4.58
CA LEU A 205 -2.21 2.37 -3.93
C LEU A 205 -2.04 2.85 -2.49
N GLY A 206 -2.38 4.10 -2.19
CA GLY A 206 -2.40 4.62 -0.81
C GLY A 206 -3.36 3.85 0.09
N PHE A 207 -4.58 3.57 -0.38
CA PHE A 207 -5.54 2.70 0.32
C PHE A 207 -5.00 1.29 0.52
N SER A 208 -4.34 0.75 -0.50
CA SER A 208 -3.73 -0.60 -0.41
C SER A 208 -2.69 -0.66 0.70
N SER A 209 -1.83 0.34 0.80
CA SER A 209 -0.86 0.45 1.89
C SER A 209 -1.56 0.49 3.25
N GLY A 210 -2.59 1.34 3.41
CA GLY A 210 -3.38 1.41 4.64
C GLY A 210 -4.06 0.08 5.01
N PHE A 211 -4.61 -0.65 4.06
CA PHE A 211 -5.15 -1.99 4.28
C PHE A 211 -4.08 -2.97 4.73
N GLY A 212 -2.91 -2.96 4.07
CA GLY A 212 -1.78 -3.82 4.43
C GLY A 212 -1.32 -3.61 5.87
N HIS A 213 -1.20 -2.36 6.30
CA HIS A 213 -0.82 -2.01 7.68
C HIS A 213 -1.86 -2.44 8.72
N ASN A 214 -3.12 -2.61 8.32
CA ASN A 214 -4.20 -3.05 9.20
C ASN A 214 -4.47 -4.56 9.11
N GLY A 215 -3.56 -5.36 8.57
CA GLY A 215 -3.63 -6.83 8.56
C GLY A 215 -4.47 -7.42 7.43
N PHE A 216 -4.84 -6.62 6.43
CA PHE A 216 -5.47 -7.10 5.22
C PHE A 216 -4.43 -7.38 4.13
N VAL A 217 -4.82 -8.15 3.13
CA VAL A 217 -4.07 -8.32 1.88
C VAL A 217 -4.96 -7.82 0.74
N PRO A 218 -4.79 -6.56 0.34
CA PRO A 218 -5.57 -5.99 -0.75
C PRO A 218 -5.13 -6.55 -2.11
N ILE A 219 -6.11 -6.66 -3.01
CA ILE A 219 -5.91 -6.93 -4.43
C ILE A 219 -6.50 -5.72 -5.20
N PRO A 220 -5.79 -4.58 -5.21
CA PRO A 220 -6.23 -3.42 -5.96
C PRO A 220 -6.13 -3.67 -7.47
N GLU A 221 -6.99 -3.01 -8.24
CA GLU A 221 -6.91 -2.97 -9.70
C GLU A 221 -6.57 -1.58 -10.18
N ILE A 222 -5.52 -1.47 -10.98
CA ILE A 222 -5.26 -0.32 -11.85
C ILE A 222 -5.83 -0.70 -13.21
N GLN A 223 -6.72 0.12 -13.74
CA GLN A 223 -7.57 -0.27 -14.87
C GLN A 223 -6.81 -0.56 -16.16
N PHE A 224 -5.69 0.13 -16.40
CA PHE A 224 -4.76 -0.14 -17.52
C PHE A 224 -3.32 0.21 -17.13
N LEU A 225 -2.35 -0.48 -17.72
CA LEU A 225 -0.93 -0.29 -17.42
C LEU A 225 -0.46 1.16 -17.64
N ALA A 226 -0.97 1.84 -18.68
CA ALA A 226 -0.67 3.25 -18.94
C ALA A 226 -1.02 4.17 -17.78
N TYR A 227 -2.05 3.86 -16.99
CA TYR A 227 -2.47 4.67 -15.86
C TYR A 227 -1.65 4.44 -14.61
N PHE A 228 -0.86 3.36 -14.57
CA PHE A 228 0.03 3.08 -13.44
C PHE A 228 1.05 4.20 -13.21
N HIS A 229 1.44 4.94 -14.25
CA HIS A 229 2.35 6.09 -14.14
C HIS A 229 1.85 7.15 -13.16
N ASN A 230 0.53 7.28 -12.97
CA ASN A 230 -0.05 8.19 -11.98
C ASN A 230 0.25 7.77 -10.53
N ALA A 231 0.59 6.51 -10.30
CA ALA A 231 0.83 5.92 -8.98
C ALA A 231 2.26 5.36 -8.82
N GLU A 232 3.16 5.66 -9.74
CA GLU A 232 4.53 5.15 -9.72
C GLU A 232 5.26 5.55 -8.44
N ASP A 233 5.10 6.79 -7.99
CA ASP A 233 5.76 7.28 -6.79
C ASP A 233 5.28 6.55 -5.52
N GLN A 234 4.00 6.22 -5.43
CA GLN A 234 3.46 5.46 -4.28
C GLN A 234 4.06 4.07 -4.18
N ILE A 235 4.25 3.37 -5.31
CA ILE A 235 4.86 2.04 -5.25
C ILE A 235 6.37 2.12 -5.01
N ARG A 236 7.06 3.07 -5.64
CA ARG A 236 8.50 3.25 -5.52
C ARG A 236 8.89 3.87 -4.17
N GLY A 237 8.24 4.97 -3.81
CA GLY A 237 8.58 5.78 -2.65
C GLY A 237 8.04 5.24 -1.33
N GLU A 238 6.85 4.65 -1.33
CA GLU A 238 6.16 4.25 -0.10
C GLU A 238 6.08 2.73 0.05
N VAL A 239 5.46 2.08 -0.92
CA VAL A 239 5.08 0.66 -0.78
C VAL A 239 6.32 -0.23 -0.75
N ALA A 240 7.26 -0.06 -1.69
CA ALA A 240 8.42 -0.91 -1.84
C ALA A 240 9.51 -0.63 -0.79
N THR A 241 9.64 0.60 -0.30
CA THR A 241 10.71 1.00 0.61
C THR A 241 10.40 0.76 2.09
N LEU A 242 9.14 0.59 2.46
CA LEU A 242 8.72 0.46 3.86
C LEU A 242 9.47 -0.65 4.61
N SER A 243 9.59 -1.83 4.01
CA SER A 243 10.28 -2.96 4.64
C SER A 243 11.76 -2.66 4.88
N PHE A 244 12.41 -1.99 3.93
CA PHE A 244 13.81 -1.59 4.05
C PHE A 244 14.00 -0.58 5.19
N PHE A 245 13.28 0.55 5.18
CA PHE A 245 13.44 1.61 6.18
C PHE A 245 13.00 1.19 7.58
N SER A 246 12.04 0.27 7.69
CA SER A 246 11.60 -0.27 8.98
C SER A 246 12.42 -1.47 9.46
N LYS A 247 13.47 -1.89 8.75
CA LYS A 247 14.22 -3.14 9.02
C LYS A 247 13.30 -4.36 9.10
N GLY A 248 12.34 -4.47 8.20
CA GLY A 248 11.41 -5.57 8.14
C GLY A 248 10.34 -5.59 9.24
N GLN A 249 10.23 -4.52 10.06
CA GLN A 249 9.17 -4.43 11.08
C GLN A 249 7.78 -4.27 10.45
N PHE A 250 7.71 -3.58 9.31
CA PHE A 250 6.49 -3.36 8.56
C PHE A 250 6.63 -3.88 7.13
N THR A 251 5.52 -4.37 6.59
CA THR A 251 5.41 -4.83 5.21
C THR A 251 4.16 -4.29 4.56
N ASN A 252 4.14 -4.23 3.23
CA ASN A 252 2.99 -3.83 2.44
C ASN A 252 2.48 -5.02 1.61
N PRO A 253 1.81 -6.03 2.21
CA PRO A 253 1.29 -7.15 1.45
C PRO A 253 0.22 -6.67 0.46
N MET A 254 0.40 -6.91 -0.83
CA MET A 254 -0.62 -6.61 -1.84
C MET A 254 -0.38 -7.34 -3.15
N VAL A 255 -1.44 -7.52 -3.94
CA VAL A 255 -1.38 -8.03 -5.32
C VAL A 255 -2.05 -7.03 -6.23
N ILE A 256 -1.27 -6.14 -6.83
CA ILE A 256 -1.76 -5.12 -7.76
C ILE A 256 -2.06 -5.78 -9.08
N ARG A 257 -3.33 -5.79 -9.51
CA ARG A 257 -3.74 -6.34 -10.79
C ARG A 257 -3.82 -5.25 -11.84
N ILE A 258 -3.19 -5.49 -12.97
CA ILE A 258 -3.12 -4.51 -14.06
C ILE A 258 -3.36 -5.21 -15.40
N PRO A 259 -4.42 -4.87 -16.13
CA PRO A 259 -4.53 -5.20 -17.56
C PRO A 259 -3.46 -4.43 -18.36
N GLY A 260 -2.66 -5.13 -19.12
CA GLY A 260 -1.57 -4.50 -19.87
C GLY A 260 -1.09 -5.36 -21.03
N LEU A 261 0.06 -4.99 -21.60
CA LEU A 261 0.71 -5.73 -22.68
C LEU A 261 -0.25 -5.99 -23.84
N ALA A 262 -1.01 -4.98 -24.21
CA ALA A 262 -2.09 -5.11 -25.16
C ALA A 262 -1.61 -4.86 -26.61
N TYR A 263 -2.16 -5.67 -27.51
CA TYR A 263 -2.19 -5.42 -28.94
C TYR A 263 -3.64 -5.52 -29.43
N GLN A 264 -4.52 -4.74 -28.81
CA GLN A 264 -5.94 -4.81 -29.09
C GLN A 264 -6.30 -3.93 -30.29
N LYS A 265 -6.67 -4.55 -31.39
CA LYS A 265 -7.03 -3.86 -32.64
C LYS A 265 -8.27 -2.98 -32.38
N GLY A 266 -8.15 -1.69 -32.75
CA GLY A 266 -9.29 -0.76 -32.75
C GLY A 266 -9.75 -0.25 -31.40
N PHE A 267 -8.94 -0.36 -30.35
CA PHE A 267 -9.30 0.09 -29.01
C PHE A 267 -8.24 1.02 -28.37
N GLY A 268 -8.66 2.21 -27.97
CA GLY A 268 -8.03 3.05 -26.95
C GLY A 268 -6.67 3.69 -27.24
N GLY A 269 -6.05 3.41 -28.40
CA GLY A 269 -4.73 3.96 -28.71
C GLY A 269 -3.69 3.62 -27.65
N HIS A 270 -2.68 4.46 -27.47
CA HIS A 270 -1.59 4.25 -26.51
C HIS A 270 -2.01 4.28 -25.02
N PHE A 271 -3.11 4.94 -24.69
CA PHE A 271 -3.62 4.97 -23.31
C PHE A 271 -4.15 3.61 -22.81
N HIS A 272 -4.46 2.68 -23.71
CA HIS A 272 -4.97 1.36 -23.36
C HIS A 272 -4.06 0.23 -23.86
N ASN A 273 -3.04 0.55 -24.65
CA ASN A 273 -2.11 -0.40 -25.26
C ASN A 273 -0.68 0.00 -24.87
N ASP A 274 -0.31 -0.27 -23.61
CA ASP A 274 0.98 0.08 -23.06
C ASP A 274 1.77 -1.16 -22.64
N ASN A 275 3.10 -1.11 -22.85
CA ASN A 275 4.05 -2.17 -22.54
C ASN A 275 5.18 -1.66 -21.62
N SER A 276 4.95 -0.59 -20.86
CA SER A 276 5.94 0.10 -20.02
C SER A 276 6.34 -0.71 -18.78
N LEU A 277 6.83 -1.94 -18.98
CA LEU A 277 7.30 -2.79 -17.86
C LEU A 277 8.56 -2.26 -17.19
N ALA A 278 9.31 -1.39 -17.87
CA ALA A 278 10.57 -0.86 -17.39
C ALA A 278 10.43 -0.12 -16.05
N ILE A 279 9.27 0.49 -15.78
CA ILE A 279 9.00 1.20 -14.52
C ILE A 279 9.10 0.31 -13.27
N PHE A 280 8.86 -1.00 -13.42
CA PHE A 280 8.93 -1.95 -12.30
C PHE A 280 10.32 -2.53 -12.09
N ARG A 281 11.18 -2.48 -13.11
CA ARG A 281 12.50 -3.12 -13.11
C ARG A 281 13.42 -2.56 -12.03
N ASP A 282 13.37 -1.26 -11.84
CA ASP A 282 14.29 -0.53 -10.96
C ASP A 282 13.70 -0.30 -9.56
N ILE A 283 12.57 -0.96 -9.24
CA ILE A 283 11.93 -0.92 -7.92
C ILE A 283 12.24 -2.22 -7.18
N PRO A 284 13.13 -2.21 -6.19
CA PRO A 284 13.50 -3.42 -5.47
C PRO A 284 12.34 -3.96 -4.62
N GLY A 285 12.32 -5.28 -4.42
CA GLY A 285 11.33 -5.94 -3.55
C GLY A 285 10.02 -6.33 -4.22
N LEU A 286 9.77 -5.93 -5.47
CA LEU A 286 8.59 -6.32 -6.22
C LEU A 286 8.70 -7.74 -6.80
N ILE A 287 7.56 -8.41 -6.88
CA ILE A 287 7.37 -9.59 -7.72
C ILE A 287 6.55 -9.17 -8.93
N LEU A 288 7.13 -9.26 -10.12
CA LEU A 288 6.42 -9.02 -11.37
C LEU A 288 5.95 -10.35 -11.94
N ALA A 289 4.64 -10.56 -12.06
CA ALA A 289 4.03 -11.78 -12.54
C ALA A 289 3.23 -11.50 -13.83
N CYS A 290 3.66 -12.11 -14.93
CA CYS A 290 3.06 -11.92 -16.27
C CYS A 290 2.69 -13.28 -16.86
N PRO A 291 1.46 -13.79 -16.65
CA PRO A 291 1.04 -15.06 -17.22
C PRO A 291 0.87 -14.98 -18.74
N SER A 292 1.31 -16.01 -19.46
CA SER A 292 1.19 -16.09 -20.92
C SER A 292 -0.07 -16.81 -21.40
N ASN A 293 -0.79 -17.47 -20.49
CA ASN A 293 -2.02 -18.22 -20.79
C ASN A 293 -2.93 -18.29 -19.56
N GLY A 294 -4.16 -18.75 -19.71
CA GLY A 294 -5.15 -18.79 -18.63
C GLY A 294 -4.81 -19.75 -17.50
N SER A 295 -4.18 -20.90 -17.79
CA SER A 295 -3.72 -21.84 -16.78
C SER A 295 -2.66 -21.20 -15.87
N ASP A 296 -1.67 -20.57 -16.48
CA ASP A 296 -0.63 -19.86 -15.75
C ASP A 296 -1.21 -18.68 -14.96
N ALA A 297 -2.18 -17.95 -15.54
CA ALA A 297 -2.84 -16.86 -14.85
C ALA A 297 -3.48 -17.30 -13.53
N VAL A 298 -4.21 -18.44 -13.53
CA VAL A 298 -4.82 -19.00 -12.31
C VAL A 298 -3.77 -19.44 -11.30
N LYS A 299 -2.78 -20.22 -11.74
CA LYS A 299 -1.72 -20.76 -10.87
C LYS A 299 -0.87 -19.66 -10.27
N MET A 300 -0.42 -18.73 -11.10
CA MET A 300 0.40 -17.60 -10.67
C MET A 300 -0.37 -16.69 -9.70
N LEU A 301 -1.62 -16.31 -10.01
CA LEU A 301 -2.41 -15.43 -9.14
C LEU A 301 -2.61 -16.04 -7.75
N ARG A 302 -2.91 -17.33 -7.66
CA ARG A 302 -3.00 -18.03 -6.36
C ARG A 302 -1.66 -18.09 -5.65
N ALA A 303 -0.57 -18.38 -6.36
CA ALA A 303 0.76 -18.47 -5.77
C ALA A 303 1.22 -17.12 -5.24
N VAL A 304 1.10 -16.03 -6.01
CA VAL A 304 1.53 -14.70 -5.57
C VAL A 304 0.64 -14.15 -4.45
N THR A 305 -0.66 -14.47 -4.46
CA THR A 305 -1.53 -14.11 -3.33
C THR A 305 -1.10 -14.82 -2.04
N LYS A 306 -0.73 -16.09 -2.13
CA LYS A 306 -0.15 -16.84 -0.99
C LYS A 306 1.16 -16.22 -0.51
N GLU A 307 2.04 -15.77 -1.41
CA GLU A 307 3.29 -15.08 -1.05
C GLU A 307 3.00 -13.74 -0.35
N ALA A 308 2.03 -12.95 -0.84
CA ALA A 308 1.59 -11.73 -0.19
C ALA A 308 1.08 -12.01 1.24
N HIS A 309 0.24 -13.04 1.43
CA HIS A 309 -0.29 -13.41 2.75
C HIS A 309 0.78 -13.95 3.72
N LYS A 310 1.70 -14.79 3.21
CA LYS A 310 2.67 -15.46 4.09
C LYS A 310 3.89 -14.62 4.40
N LYS A 311 4.35 -13.84 3.43
CA LYS A 311 5.64 -13.17 3.50
C LYS A 311 5.54 -11.64 3.37
N GLY A 312 4.33 -11.08 3.34
CA GLY A 312 4.13 -9.64 3.19
C GLY A 312 4.63 -9.09 1.84
N ARG A 313 4.63 -9.92 0.78
CA ARG A 313 5.19 -9.54 -0.53
C ARG A 313 4.29 -8.59 -1.29
N ILE A 314 4.93 -7.72 -2.06
CA ILE A 314 4.30 -6.83 -3.01
C ILE A 314 4.39 -7.48 -4.39
N VAL A 315 3.25 -7.65 -5.02
CA VAL A 315 3.15 -8.28 -6.32
C VAL A 315 2.48 -7.34 -7.31
N VAL A 316 3.05 -7.22 -8.49
CA VAL A 316 2.41 -6.63 -9.67
C VAL A 316 2.05 -7.77 -10.61
N PHE A 317 0.76 -8.01 -10.77
CA PHE A 317 0.21 -9.06 -11.61
C PHE A 317 -0.35 -8.44 -12.90
N ILE A 318 0.40 -8.54 -13.99
CA ILE A 318 0.03 -7.97 -15.29
C ILE A 318 -0.50 -9.07 -16.17
N PHE A 319 -1.71 -8.92 -16.68
CA PHE A 319 -2.34 -9.91 -17.54
C PHE A 319 -2.65 -9.34 -18.93
N PHE A 320 -2.44 -10.18 -19.94
CA PHE A 320 -2.50 -9.78 -21.34
C PHE A 320 -3.94 -9.52 -21.80
N LEU A 321 -4.19 -8.33 -22.33
CA LEU A 321 -5.49 -7.94 -22.88
C LEU A 321 -5.85 -8.75 -24.14
N CYS A 322 -4.91 -9.03 -25.02
CA CYS A 322 -5.17 -9.78 -26.25
C CYS A 322 -5.60 -11.24 -26.01
N LEU A 323 -5.23 -11.83 -24.88
CA LEU A 323 -5.59 -13.22 -24.54
C LEU A 323 -7.02 -13.36 -23.99
N PHE A 324 -7.76 -12.27 -23.81
CA PHE A 324 -9.18 -12.35 -23.44
C PHE A 324 -10.07 -12.92 -24.53
N LEU A 325 -9.65 -12.84 -25.79
CA LEU A 325 -10.39 -13.36 -26.92
C LEU A 325 -9.98 -14.79 -27.32
N VAL A 326 -8.84 -15.27 -26.79
CA VAL A 326 -8.35 -16.62 -27.07
C VAL A 326 -8.92 -17.57 -26.01
N ILE A 327 -9.67 -18.56 -26.45
CA ILE A 327 -10.14 -19.66 -25.61
C ILE A 327 -8.93 -20.52 -25.26
N ASP A 328 -8.53 -20.47 -24.00
CA ASP A 328 -7.39 -21.24 -23.54
C ASP A 328 -7.74 -22.72 -23.41
N LEU A 329 -6.82 -23.56 -23.87
CA LEU A 329 -6.93 -25.02 -23.82
C LEU A 329 -6.60 -25.55 -22.40
N HIS A 330 -7.08 -24.87 -21.36
CA HIS A 330 -6.81 -25.23 -19.99
C HIS A 330 -7.23 -26.69 -19.68
N ASN A 331 -6.33 -27.46 -19.08
CA ASN A 331 -6.65 -28.78 -18.61
C ASN A 331 -7.42 -28.66 -17.27
N PRO A 332 -8.67 -29.13 -17.17
CA PRO A 332 -9.50 -29.01 -15.96
C PRO A 332 -8.85 -29.65 -14.70
N LYS A 333 -7.89 -30.56 -14.86
CA LYS A 333 -7.20 -31.24 -13.74
C LYS A 333 -6.26 -30.29 -12.95
N ASP A 334 -5.89 -29.14 -13.52
CA ASP A 334 -5.01 -28.16 -12.85
C ASP A 334 -5.75 -27.31 -11.82
N ASN A 335 -7.06 -27.47 -11.69
CA ASN A 335 -7.90 -26.80 -10.68
C ASN A 335 -8.10 -27.60 -9.38
N LYS A 336 -7.41 -28.73 -9.22
CA LYS A 336 -7.44 -29.56 -7.99
C LYS A 336 -6.36 -29.18 -7.01
#